data_bc1a8e685ab6c952645eeca41d5f1e06
#
_entry.id   bc1a8e685ab6c952645eeca41d5f1e06
#
_cell.length_a   1.000
_cell.length_b   1.000
_cell.length_c   1.000
_cell.angle_alpha   90.00
_cell.angle_beta   90.00
_cell.angle_gamma   90.00
#
_symmetry.space_group_name_H-M   'P 1'
#
loop_
_entity.id
_entity.type
_entity.pdbx_description
1 polymer ?
#
loop_
_entity_poly.entity_id
_entity_poly.type
_entity_poly.pdbx_seq_one_letter_code
_entity_poly.pdbx_strand_id
1 'polypeptide(L)'
;MNQKNDLVKKALALGVSSYQSANFPQAKSLFQKVLQLDNNNFYALHFLGIILLQEHNYKIAHLLLVKAQSLKPKDAEVAHHLGLAFKGLGDANKASYCFAKAVKLQPSLAVAHLGYADVVSSMGRYEEAIKAYLAALKHDSTLIKAHNNLGTVYRKKADLASAIAFYKSALVLDPSRLDIHSNLLMCMASSDGVSPSEYLKEALCYGAQAQKTADSYTDWPLLDKSSGKTLNVGFVSGDLRNHPVAAFIESFIGCFDDGKISLTAFSTTSQVDKVSERLKGYFKDWHCIEALTDKDAATLIYQSKVDILIDLSGHTAGNRLSLFAWKPAPIQVSWIGYFASTGVSEIDYILTSNALSPPEYESHYIEQQWHIDSAGCLKVPSVDVVVESLPALKNGYVTFGSFHSLAKLSDAVIETWCEILHRVPNSKLFFKCKELVDSAFRERLIAKCEGFGIDGNRLLLEEASPLPEYFEAYNSIDIGLDPFPYNSGTVSYHSLWMGVPYIALKGDRILSRIGFANLSQVGLGALVANDREGYVERAVQFASNIEELASIRAGLREKAVRSGLFDGLKIANELEHVFRDMWQCHLQKDNK
;
A
#
# COMPACT_ATOMS: atom_id res chain seq x y z
N MET A 1 -42.77 4.19 44.60
CA MET A 1 -42.59 4.49 43.15
C MET A 1 -41.87 5.84 42.90
N ASN A 2 -42.28 6.94 43.58
CA ASN A 2 -41.66 8.25 43.34
C ASN A 2 -40.15 8.30 43.59
N GLN A 3 -39.63 7.76 44.72
CA GLN A 3 -38.21 7.79 45.06
C GLN A 3 -37.32 7.05 44.04
N LYS A 4 -37.76 5.92 43.50
CA LYS A 4 -37.04 5.16 42.48
C LYS A 4 -36.95 5.94 41.16
N ASN A 5 -38.04 6.57 40.73
CA ASN A 5 -38.09 7.37 39.51
C ASN A 5 -37.22 8.63 39.63
N ASP A 6 -37.15 9.26 40.80
CA ASP A 6 -36.29 10.41 41.04
C ASP A 6 -34.79 10.04 41.02
N LEU A 7 -34.44 8.87 41.57
CA LEU A 7 -33.09 8.32 41.50
C LEU A 7 -32.66 8.04 40.04
N VAL A 8 -33.56 7.42 39.25
CA VAL A 8 -33.31 7.16 37.81
C VAL A 8 -33.08 8.46 37.05
N LYS A 9 -33.96 9.47 37.25
CA LYS A 9 -33.83 10.78 36.60
C LYS A 9 -32.51 11.48 36.96
N LYS A 10 -32.17 11.52 38.28
CA LYS A 10 -30.90 12.13 38.72
C LYS A 10 -29.67 11.42 38.17
N ALA A 11 -29.64 10.08 38.24
CA ALA A 11 -28.52 9.30 37.72
C ALA A 11 -28.39 9.42 36.20
N LEU A 12 -29.51 9.45 35.47
CA LEU A 12 -29.52 9.66 34.04
C LEU A 12 -28.97 11.06 33.66
N ALA A 13 -29.44 12.11 34.31
CA ALA A 13 -28.96 13.49 34.05
C ALA A 13 -27.48 13.64 34.33
N LEU A 14 -26.98 13.09 35.47
CA LEU A 14 -25.55 13.06 35.78
C LEU A 14 -24.74 12.23 34.77
N GLY A 15 -25.29 11.10 34.32
CA GLY A 15 -24.67 10.24 33.32
C GLY A 15 -24.51 10.96 32.00
N VAL A 16 -25.54 11.66 31.52
CA VAL A 16 -25.47 12.49 30.28
C VAL A 16 -24.48 13.64 30.45
N SER A 17 -24.48 14.34 31.58
CA SER A 17 -23.50 15.41 31.87
C SER A 17 -22.07 14.89 31.87
N SER A 18 -21.83 13.73 32.53
CA SER A 18 -20.51 13.07 32.55
C SER A 18 -20.07 12.63 31.13
N TYR A 19 -21.00 12.15 30.31
CA TYR A 19 -20.72 11.82 28.92
C TYR A 19 -20.34 13.04 28.09
N GLN A 20 -21.08 14.15 28.25
CA GLN A 20 -20.81 15.42 27.56
C GLN A 20 -19.45 16.05 27.97
N SER A 21 -19.03 15.83 29.23
CA SER A 21 -17.71 16.26 29.72
C SER A 21 -16.60 15.24 29.46
N ALA A 22 -16.84 14.24 28.59
CA ALA A 22 -15.92 13.15 28.26
C ALA A 22 -15.43 12.29 29.46
N ASN A 23 -16.12 12.35 30.61
CA ASN A 23 -15.87 11.45 31.74
C ASN A 23 -16.59 10.12 31.53
N PHE A 24 -16.10 9.33 30.59
CA PHE A 24 -16.74 8.05 30.19
C PHE A 24 -16.78 7.00 31.31
N PRO A 25 -15.79 6.82 32.19
CA PRO A 25 -15.88 5.89 33.31
C PRO A 25 -17.04 6.20 34.26
N GLN A 26 -17.22 7.48 34.62
CA GLN A 26 -18.32 7.92 35.48
C GLN A 26 -19.67 7.78 34.77
N ALA A 27 -19.76 8.21 33.51
CA ALA A 27 -20.96 8.07 32.69
C ALA A 27 -21.41 6.60 32.60
N LYS A 28 -20.47 5.69 32.32
CA LYS A 28 -20.69 4.23 32.26
C LYS A 28 -21.28 3.70 33.55
N SER A 29 -20.69 4.00 34.71
CA SER A 29 -21.16 3.59 36.02
C SER A 29 -22.60 4.09 36.29
N LEU A 30 -22.87 5.36 35.96
CA LEU A 30 -24.20 5.96 36.13
C LEU A 30 -25.27 5.32 35.25
N PHE A 31 -24.99 5.07 33.97
CA PHE A 31 -25.93 4.39 33.08
C PHE A 31 -26.17 2.94 33.50
N GLN A 32 -25.15 2.23 34.00
CA GLN A 32 -25.33 0.89 34.58
C GLN A 32 -26.26 0.92 35.80
N LYS A 33 -26.10 1.90 36.69
CA LYS A 33 -26.99 2.10 37.82
C LYS A 33 -28.42 2.41 37.39
N VAL A 34 -28.63 3.22 36.36
CA VAL A 34 -29.95 3.46 35.76
C VAL A 34 -30.55 2.15 35.26
N LEU A 35 -29.78 1.30 34.56
CA LEU A 35 -30.28 0.03 34.02
C LEU A 35 -30.59 -1.02 35.11
N GLN A 36 -29.93 -0.96 36.26
CA GLN A 36 -30.28 -1.78 37.42
C GLN A 36 -31.65 -1.39 38.02
N LEU A 37 -31.98 -0.10 37.97
CA LEU A 37 -33.26 0.44 38.45
C LEU A 37 -34.38 0.35 37.42
N ASP A 38 -34.05 0.64 36.15
CA ASP A 38 -34.96 0.61 35.01
C ASP A 38 -34.23 0.00 33.80
N ASN A 39 -34.38 -1.31 33.64
CA ASN A 39 -33.68 -2.09 32.62
C ASN A 39 -34.13 -1.78 31.18
N ASN A 40 -35.22 -1.01 31.01
CA ASN A 40 -35.77 -0.58 29.73
C ASN A 40 -35.55 0.93 29.48
N ASN A 41 -34.66 1.57 30.23
CA ASN A 41 -34.37 2.97 30.01
C ASN A 41 -33.64 3.17 28.67
N PHE A 42 -34.34 3.73 27.71
CA PHE A 42 -33.83 3.94 26.35
C PHE A 42 -32.51 4.70 26.31
N TYR A 43 -32.43 5.82 27.01
CA TYR A 43 -31.23 6.66 26.98
C TYR A 43 -30.02 5.97 27.62
N ALA A 44 -30.23 5.29 28.75
CA ALA A 44 -29.13 4.56 29.40
C ALA A 44 -28.62 3.41 28.51
N LEU A 45 -29.52 2.67 27.83
CA LEU A 45 -29.13 1.64 26.86
C LEU A 45 -28.35 2.20 25.71
N HIS A 46 -28.79 3.34 25.13
CA HIS A 46 -28.17 3.97 23.98
C HIS A 46 -26.79 4.53 24.33
N PHE A 47 -26.67 5.39 25.35
CA PHE A 47 -25.40 6.00 25.73
C PHE A 47 -24.38 4.97 26.23
N LEU A 48 -24.80 3.97 27.02
CA LEU A 48 -23.90 2.89 27.41
C LEU A 48 -23.45 2.07 26.20
N GLY A 49 -24.33 1.84 25.24
CA GLY A 49 -23.96 1.24 23.95
C GLY A 49 -22.88 2.02 23.21
N ILE A 50 -22.99 3.36 23.14
CA ILE A 50 -21.99 4.24 22.50
C ILE A 50 -20.65 4.16 23.24
N ILE A 51 -20.64 4.23 24.57
CA ILE A 51 -19.39 4.12 25.36
C ILE A 51 -18.71 2.79 25.08
N LEU A 52 -19.47 1.70 25.04
CA LEU A 52 -18.93 0.35 24.76
C LEU A 52 -18.42 0.20 23.31
N LEU A 53 -18.98 0.92 22.34
CA LEU A 53 -18.41 1.01 20.98
C LEU A 53 -17.04 1.67 20.99
N GLN A 54 -16.86 2.74 21.76
CA GLN A 54 -15.57 3.42 21.92
C GLN A 54 -14.53 2.54 22.63
N GLU A 55 -14.97 1.70 23.58
CA GLU A 55 -14.14 0.70 24.26
C GLU A 55 -13.89 -0.56 23.42
N HIS A 56 -14.33 -0.60 22.15
CA HIS A 56 -14.25 -1.77 21.25
C HIS A 56 -14.99 -3.02 21.79
N ASN A 57 -15.88 -2.86 22.77
CA ASN A 57 -16.69 -3.94 23.30
C ASN A 57 -17.98 -4.14 22.48
N TYR A 58 -17.79 -4.53 21.22
CA TYR A 58 -18.87 -4.60 20.23
C TYR A 58 -19.97 -5.62 20.60
N LYS A 59 -19.61 -6.72 21.29
CA LYS A 59 -20.58 -7.76 21.67
C LYS A 59 -21.62 -7.24 22.65
N ILE A 60 -21.19 -6.53 23.70
CA ILE A 60 -22.12 -5.99 24.71
C ILE A 60 -22.84 -4.76 24.15
N ALA A 61 -22.12 -3.89 23.40
CA ALA A 61 -22.73 -2.74 22.74
C ALA A 61 -23.90 -3.16 21.83
N HIS A 62 -23.70 -4.19 20.99
CA HIS A 62 -24.75 -4.74 20.14
C HIS A 62 -26.03 -5.14 20.93
N LEU A 63 -25.88 -5.88 22.04
CA LEU A 63 -27.03 -6.32 22.84
C LEU A 63 -27.84 -5.14 23.40
N LEU A 64 -27.16 -4.11 23.91
CA LEU A 64 -27.80 -2.91 24.45
C LEU A 64 -28.50 -2.12 23.36
N LEU A 65 -27.83 -1.93 22.20
CA LEU A 65 -28.37 -1.17 21.08
C LEU A 65 -29.55 -1.87 20.40
N VAL A 66 -29.56 -3.22 20.32
CA VAL A 66 -30.72 -3.97 19.85
C VAL A 66 -31.91 -3.73 20.77
N LYS A 67 -31.69 -3.75 22.10
CA LYS A 67 -32.74 -3.45 23.07
C LYS A 67 -33.20 -1.98 22.95
N ALA A 68 -32.28 -1.02 22.78
CA ALA A 68 -32.65 0.38 22.54
C ALA A 68 -33.48 0.53 21.25
N GLN A 69 -33.09 -0.14 20.18
CA GLN A 69 -33.80 -0.14 18.90
C GLN A 69 -35.22 -0.74 19.02
N SER A 70 -35.42 -1.77 19.87
CA SER A 70 -36.75 -2.32 20.10
C SER A 70 -37.68 -1.35 20.82
N LEU A 71 -37.15 -0.49 21.70
CA LEU A 71 -37.90 0.54 22.41
C LEU A 71 -38.23 1.75 21.52
N LYS A 72 -37.33 2.11 20.62
CA LYS A 72 -37.55 3.18 19.63
C LYS A 72 -37.14 2.73 18.21
N PRO A 73 -38.02 1.98 17.51
CA PRO A 73 -37.68 1.41 16.20
C PRO A 73 -37.37 2.42 15.09
N LYS A 74 -37.82 3.67 15.25
CA LYS A 74 -37.66 4.76 14.28
C LYS A 74 -36.55 5.75 14.65
N ASP A 75 -35.69 5.40 15.61
CA ASP A 75 -34.55 6.23 15.98
C ASP A 75 -33.37 5.97 15.03
N ALA A 76 -32.97 7.01 14.26
CA ALA A 76 -31.92 6.90 13.26
C ALA A 76 -30.52 6.75 13.89
N GLU A 77 -30.28 7.43 15.02
CA GLU A 77 -28.99 7.37 15.71
C GLU A 77 -28.73 5.98 16.30
N VAL A 78 -29.75 5.36 16.91
CA VAL A 78 -29.62 3.98 17.39
C VAL A 78 -29.38 3.02 16.25
N ALA A 79 -30.05 3.19 15.11
CA ALA A 79 -29.80 2.36 13.94
C ALA A 79 -28.36 2.55 13.41
N HIS A 80 -27.84 3.78 13.41
CA HIS A 80 -26.44 4.08 13.07
C HIS A 80 -25.45 3.39 14.04
N HIS A 81 -25.63 3.56 15.35
CA HIS A 81 -24.73 2.95 16.34
C HIS A 81 -24.80 1.41 16.33
N LEU A 82 -25.96 0.85 16.02
CA LEU A 82 -26.09 -0.59 15.82
C LEU A 82 -25.31 -1.06 14.57
N GLY A 83 -25.31 -0.25 13.51
CA GLY A 83 -24.46 -0.46 12.34
C GLY A 83 -22.97 -0.48 12.68
N LEU A 84 -22.50 0.44 13.54
CA LEU A 84 -21.12 0.46 14.05
C LEU A 84 -20.80 -0.81 14.87
N ALA A 85 -21.74 -1.28 15.70
CA ALA A 85 -21.57 -2.52 16.47
C ALA A 85 -21.39 -3.73 15.55
N PHE A 86 -22.24 -3.90 14.54
CA PHE A 86 -22.12 -4.98 13.57
C PHE A 86 -20.84 -4.87 12.72
N LYS A 87 -20.44 -3.66 12.32
CA LYS A 87 -19.15 -3.41 11.65
C LYS A 87 -17.98 -3.90 12.50
N GLY A 88 -17.97 -3.57 13.80
CA GLY A 88 -16.95 -4.02 14.75
C GLY A 88 -16.97 -5.53 15.00
N LEU A 89 -18.11 -6.20 14.83
CA LEU A 89 -18.27 -7.66 14.88
C LEU A 89 -17.89 -8.36 13.56
N GLY A 90 -17.56 -7.63 12.51
CA GLY A 90 -17.24 -8.17 11.19
C GLY A 90 -18.46 -8.58 10.35
N ASP A 91 -19.69 -8.29 10.78
CA ASP A 91 -20.92 -8.60 10.04
C ASP A 91 -21.29 -7.44 9.11
N ALA A 92 -20.63 -7.38 7.95
CA ALA A 92 -20.81 -6.31 6.97
C ALA A 92 -22.26 -6.25 6.44
N ASN A 93 -22.96 -7.39 6.29
CA ASN A 93 -24.33 -7.41 5.79
C ASN A 93 -25.30 -6.76 6.77
N LYS A 94 -25.23 -7.11 8.06
CA LYS A 94 -26.07 -6.48 9.08
C LYS A 94 -25.70 -5.02 9.31
N ALA A 95 -24.41 -4.69 9.26
CA ALA A 95 -23.95 -3.31 9.36
C ALA A 95 -24.54 -2.44 8.25
N SER A 96 -24.44 -2.88 6.98
CA SER A 96 -25.02 -2.15 5.84
C SER A 96 -26.52 -1.97 5.95
N TYR A 97 -27.25 -3.02 6.38
CA TYR A 97 -28.69 -2.93 6.65
C TYR A 97 -29.03 -1.86 7.70
N CYS A 98 -28.30 -1.84 8.82
CA CYS A 98 -28.54 -0.88 9.89
C CYS A 98 -28.24 0.56 9.47
N PHE A 99 -27.13 0.79 8.74
CA PHE A 99 -26.82 2.12 8.20
C PHE A 99 -27.85 2.56 7.14
N ALA A 100 -28.27 1.69 6.23
CA ALA A 100 -29.32 1.98 5.26
C ALA A 100 -30.64 2.36 5.94
N LYS A 101 -30.99 1.65 7.03
CA LYS A 101 -32.16 1.99 7.87
C LYS A 101 -32.00 3.38 8.49
N ALA A 102 -30.82 3.71 9.04
CA ALA A 102 -30.54 5.03 9.61
C ALA A 102 -30.71 6.14 8.57
N VAL A 103 -30.14 5.97 7.37
CA VAL A 103 -30.29 6.89 6.23
C VAL A 103 -31.77 7.05 5.82
N LYS A 104 -32.53 5.96 5.78
CA LYS A 104 -33.96 6.02 5.46
C LYS A 104 -34.77 6.79 6.52
N LEU A 105 -34.43 6.62 7.80
CA LEU A 105 -35.11 7.30 8.91
C LEU A 105 -34.75 8.79 8.98
N GLN A 106 -33.49 9.13 8.72
CA GLN A 106 -32.99 10.51 8.74
C GLN A 106 -32.01 10.72 7.56
N PRO A 107 -32.50 11.11 6.39
CA PRO A 107 -31.67 11.30 5.20
C PRO A 107 -30.56 12.36 5.33
N SER A 108 -30.69 13.27 6.30
CA SER A 108 -29.67 14.29 6.60
C SER A 108 -28.57 13.83 7.55
N LEU A 109 -28.61 12.60 8.06
CA LEU A 109 -27.63 12.09 9.02
C LEU A 109 -26.32 11.69 8.28
N ALA A 110 -25.42 12.65 8.12
CA ALA A 110 -24.18 12.49 7.36
C ALA A 110 -23.33 11.28 7.82
N VAL A 111 -23.21 11.07 9.13
CA VAL A 111 -22.43 9.94 9.69
C VAL A 111 -23.05 8.56 9.36
N ALA A 112 -24.35 8.48 9.12
CA ALA A 112 -24.98 7.23 8.68
C ALA A 112 -24.64 6.93 7.21
N HIS A 113 -24.63 7.93 6.34
CA HIS A 113 -24.14 7.80 4.97
C HIS A 113 -22.66 7.39 4.94
N LEU A 114 -21.82 8.01 5.78
CA LEU A 114 -20.40 7.64 5.91
C LEU A 114 -20.23 6.19 6.35
N GLY A 115 -20.95 5.75 7.39
CA GLY A 115 -20.91 4.37 7.89
C GLY A 115 -21.37 3.36 6.84
N TYR A 116 -22.43 3.69 6.09
CA TYR A 116 -22.91 2.88 4.97
C TYR A 116 -21.86 2.76 3.88
N ALA A 117 -21.30 3.90 3.46
CA ALA A 117 -20.26 3.96 2.44
C ALA A 117 -19.02 3.14 2.81
N ASP A 118 -18.55 3.24 4.06
CA ASP A 118 -17.42 2.46 4.57
C ASP A 118 -17.66 0.95 4.39
N VAL A 119 -18.85 0.48 4.76
CA VAL A 119 -19.20 -0.95 4.72
C VAL A 119 -19.32 -1.44 3.27
N VAL A 120 -20.07 -0.74 2.42
CA VAL A 120 -20.25 -1.18 1.03
C VAL A 120 -18.94 -1.06 0.23
N SER A 121 -18.06 -0.11 0.59
CA SER A 121 -16.69 -0.04 0.05
C SER A 121 -15.86 -1.26 0.42
N SER A 122 -15.95 -1.73 1.66
CA SER A 122 -15.25 -2.94 2.12
C SER A 122 -15.77 -4.21 1.42
N MET A 123 -17.01 -4.20 0.95
CA MET A 123 -17.63 -5.26 0.14
C MET A 123 -17.30 -5.16 -1.36
N GLY A 124 -16.44 -4.20 -1.79
CA GLY A 124 -16.11 -3.98 -3.19
C GLY A 124 -17.17 -3.22 -4.01
N ARG A 125 -18.29 -2.81 -3.41
CA ARG A 125 -19.41 -2.10 -4.07
C ARG A 125 -19.08 -0.62 -4.23
N TYR A 126 -18.05 -0.31 -5.06
CA TYR A 126 -17.44 1.03 -5.13
C TYR A 126 -18.37 2.13 -5.65
N GLU A 127 -19.23 1.85 -6.66
CA GLU A 127 -20.17 2.86 -7.19
C GLU A 127 -21.17 3.29 -6.13
N GLU A 128 -21.63 2.35 -5.34
CA GLU A 128 -22.56 2.62 -4.26
C GLU A 128 -21.89 3.36 -3.11
N ALA A 129 -20.64 3.00 -2.79
CA ALA A 129 -19.83 3.70 -1.81
C ALA A 129 -19.60 5.15 -2.20
N ILE A 130 -19.26 5.44 -3.46
CA ILE A 130 -19.09 6.80 -3.99
C ILE A 130 -20.36 7.62 -3.78
N LYS A 131 -21.53 7.09 -4.20
CA LYS A 131 -22.82 7.78 -4.02
C LYS A 131 -23.09 8.10 -2.54
N ALA A 132 -22.80 7.16 -1.65
CA ALA A 132 -23.04 7.31 -0.22
C ALA A 132 -22.06 8.31 0.42
N TYR A 133 -20.75 8.29 0.06
CA TYR A 133 -19.79 9.28 0.52
C TYR A 133 -20.16 10.70 0.04
N LEU A 134 -20.54 10.86 -1.23
CA LEU A 134 -20.99 12.15 -1.76
C LEU A 134 -22.26 12.64 -1.05
N ALA A 135 -23.19 11.74 -0.71
CA ALA A 135 -24.35 12.09 0.11
C ALA A 135 -23.95 12.53 1.53
N ALA A 136 -22.97 11.86 2.16
CA ALA A 136 -22.44 12.29 3.45
C ALA A 136 -21.86 13.72 3.36
N LEU A 137 -21.01 13.98 2.35
CA LEU A 137 -20.38 15.29 2.13
C LEU A 137 -21.39 16.40 1.76
N LYS A 138 -22.50 16.05 1.12
CA LYS A 138 -23.60 16.99 0.86
C LYS A 138 -24.23 17.51 2.14
N HIS A 139 -24.32 16.67 3.18
CA HIS A 139 -24.92 17.04 4.47
C HIS A 139 -23.89 17.59 5.46
N ASP A 140 -22.63 17.16 5.36
CA ASP A 140 -21.51 17.67 6.14
C ASP A 140 -20.22 17.63 5.30
N SER A 141 -19.88 18.77 4.70
CA SER A 141 -18.70 18.91 3.85
C SER A 141 -17.36 18.87 4.62
N THR A 142 -17.40 18.90 5.96
CA THR A 142 -16.21 18.90 6.83
C THR A 142 -15.77 17.50 7.27
N LEU A 143 -16.44 16.45 6.80
CA LEU A 143 -16.11 15.07 7.10
C LEU A 143 -14.80 14.63 6.41
N ILE A 144 -13.65 14.94 7.03
CA ILE A 144 -12.31 14.57 6.55
C ILE A 144 -12.25 13.08 6.16
N LYS A 145 -12.84 12.22 6.99
CA LYS A 145 -12.86 10.78 6.73
C LYS A 145 -13.62 10.42 5.45
N ALA A 146 -14.70 11.14 5.12
CA ALA A 146 -15.44 10.91 3.89
C ALA A 146 -14.61 11.28 2.65
N HIS A 147 -13.92 12.43 2.69
CA HIS A 147 -12.98 12.85 1.64
C HIS A 147 -11.86 11.83 1.46
N ASN A 148 -11.16 11.43 2.54
CA ASN A 148 -10.09 10.44 2.47
C ASN A 148 -10.55 9.09 1.90
N ASN A 149 -11.70 8.58 2.39
CA ASN A 149 -12.18 7.27 1.96
C ASN A 149 -12.71 7.31 0.53
N LEU A 150 -13.30 8.42 0.10
CA LEU A 150 -13.70 8.63 -1.29
C LEU A 150 -12.48 8.65 -2.22
N GLY A 151 -11.40 9.36 -1.82
CA GLY A 151 -10.11 9.30 -2.51
C GLY A 151 -9.58 7.87 -2.62
N THR A 152 -9.66 7.09 -1.54
CA THR A 152 -9.24 5.68 -1.54
C THR A 152 -10.08 4.81 -2.49
N VAL A 153 -11.38 5.06 -2.59
CA VAL A 153 -12.26 4.33 -3.52
C VAL A 153 -11.91 4.67 -4.97
N TYR A 154 -11.71 5.95 -5.29
CA TYR A 154 -11.30 6.36 -6.63
C TYR A 154 -9.92 5.78 -7.02
N ARG A 155 -8.96 5.76 -6.09
CA ARG A 155 -7.67 5.10 -6.32
C ARG A 155 -7.82 3.61 -6.66
N LYS A 156 -8.69 2.88 -5.93
CA LYS A 156 -8.98 1.47 -6.23
C LYS A 156 -9.64 1.24 -7.59
N LYS A 157 -10.30 2.27 -8.13
CA LYS A 157 -10.87 2.28 -9.48
C LYS A 157 -9.88 2.74 -10.55
N ALA A 158 -8.62 3.03 -10.18
CA ALA A 158 -7.60 3.64 -11.02
C ALA A 158 -7.95 5.06 -11.53
N ASP A 159 -8.94 5.74 -10.94
CA ASP A 159 -9.22 7.16 -11.17
C ASP A 159 -8.36 8.02 -10.22
N LEU A 160 -7.10 8.18 -10.60
CA LEU A 160 -6.13 8.89 -9.77
C LEU A 160 -6.40 10.39 -9.70
N ALA A 161 -6.98 10.99 -10.74
CA ALA A 161 -7.31 12.42 -10.76
C ALA A 161 -8.36 12.77 -9.69
N SER A 162 -9.47 12.01 -9.64
CA SER A 162 -10.48 12.16 -8.60
C SER A 162 -9.93 11.84 -7.22
N ALA A 163 -9.09 10.80 -7.08
CA ALA A 163 -8.46 10.46 -5.81
C ALA A 163 -7.62 11.61 -5.26
N ILE A 164 -6.75 12.20 -6.10
CA ILE A 164 -5.92 13.37 -5.76
C ILE A 164 -6.78 14.55 -5.29
N ALA A 165 -7.87 14.85 -6.03
CA ALA A 165 -8.75 15.96 -5.68
C ALA A 165 -9.39 15.78 -4.29
N PHE A 166 -9.87 14.57 -3.96
CA PHE A 166 -10.48 14.30 -2.66
C PHE A 166 -9.48 14.25 -1.51
N TYR A 167 -8.27 13.72 -1.71
CA TYR A 167 -7.23 13.80 -0.68
C TYR A 167 -6.79 15.25 -0.42
N LYS A 168 -6.64 16.09 -1.46
CA LYS A 168 -6.39 17.53 -1.31
C LYS A 168 -7.49 18.22 -0.53
N SER A 169 -8.76 17.91 -0.81
CA SER A 169 -9.90 18.44 -0.05
C SER A 169 -9.84 18.06 1.43
N ALA A 170 -9.45 16.83 1.75
CA ALA A 170 -9.26 16.40 3.13
C ALA A 170 -8.14 17.19 3.84
N LEU A 171 -7.01 17.42 3.15
CA LEU A 171 -5.85 18.14 3.69
C LEU A 171 -6.10 19.66 3.81
N VAL A 172 -7.00 20.25 3.02
CA VAL A 172 -7.46 21.63 3.23
C VAL A 172 -8.20 21.76 4.57
N LEU A 173 -8.96 20.73 4.96
CA LEU A 173 -9.67 20.72 6.24
C LEU A 173 -8.75 20.46 7.43
N ASP A 174 -7.75 19.57 7.27
CA ASP A 174 -6.76 19.29 8.29
C ASP A 174 -5.39 18.95 7.65
N PRO A 175 -4.50 19.93 7.53
CA PRO A 175 -3.16 19.74 6.98
C PRO A 175 -2.25 18.84 7.80
N SER A 176 -2.57 18.55 9.06
CA SER A 176 -1.75 17.74 9.96
C SER A 176 -1.87 16.23 9.71
N ARG A 177 -2.79 15.79 8.85
CA ARG A 177 -3.07 14.40 8.55
C ARG A 177 -2.03 13.81 7.60
N LEU A 178 -0.88 13.44 8.14
CA LEU A 178 0.24 12.84 7.39
C LEU A 178 -0.13 11.50 6.72
N ASP A 179 -1.07 10.75 7.30
CA ASP A 179 -1.62 9.53 6.70
C ASP A 179 -2.37 9.81 5.38
N ILE A 180 -3.17 10.88 5.35
CA ILE A 180 -3.88 11.33 4.13
C ILE A 180 -2.90 11.91 3.12
N HIS A 181 -1.88 12.65 3.60
CA HIS A 181 -0.85 13.22 2.75
C HIS A 181 -0.02 12.11 2.06
N SER A 182 0.34 11.03 2.77
CA SER A 182 0.96 9.86 2.15
C SER A 182 0.07 9.21 1.09
N ASN A 183 -1.25 9.12 1.33
CA ASN A 183 -2.19 8.61 0.32
C ASN A 183 -2.22 9.51 -0.93
N LEU A 184 -2.17 10.84 -0.75
CA LEU A 184 -2.08 11.80 -1.84
C LEU A 184 -0.81 11.60 -2.66
N LEU A 185 0.36 11.56 -1.98
CA LEU A 185 1.66 11.40 -2.63
C LEU A 185 1.78 10.07 -3.38
N MET A 186 1.24 8.99 -2.84
CA MET A 186 1.18 7.70 -3.54
C MET A 186 0.37 7.77 -4.85
N CYS A 187 -0.74 8.51 -4.85
CA CYS A 187 -1.53 8.73 -6.09
C CYS A 187 -0.79 9.63 -7.08
N MET A 188 -0.17 10.71 -6.60
CA MET A 188 0.58 11.64 -7.45
C MET A 188 1.78 10.96 -8.11
N ALA A 189 2.53 10.14 -7.37
CA ALA A 189 3.65 9.37 -7.91
C ALA A 189 3.24 8.40 -9.02
N SER A 190 2.01 7.88 -8.95
CA SER A 190 1.47 6.89 -9.89
C SER A 190 0.68 7.50 -11.05
N SER A 191 0.52 8.83 -11.09
CA SER A 191 -0.32 9.53 -12.08
C SER A 191 0.50 10.11 -13.23
N ASP A 192 0.06 9.89 -14.47
CA ASP A 192 0.62 10.55 -15.67
C ASP A 192 0.35 12.07 -15.67
N GLY A 193 -0.75 12.50 -15.05
CA GLY A 193 -1.17 13.90 -15.02
C GLY A 193 -0.41 14.76 -14.00
N VAL A 194 0.61 14.23 -13.31
CA VAL A 194 1.41 14.93 -12.30
C VAL A 194 2.87 14.91 -12.70
N SER A 195 3.47 16.07 -12.90
CA SER A 195 4.91 16.18 -13.21
C SER A 195 5.77 15.85 -11.98
N PRO A 196 7.04 15.40 -12.17
CA PRO A 196 7.98 15.19 -11.07
C PRO A 196 8.15 16.42 -10.16
N SER A 197 8.16 17.63 -10.74
CA SER A 197 8.28 18.88 -9.99
C SER A 197 7.05 19.19 -9.13
N GLU A 198 5.83 18.92 -9.63
CA GLU A 198 4.61 19.05 -8.84
C GLU A 198 4.57 18.03 -7.70
N TYR A 199 5.00 16.79 -7.99
CA TYR A 199 5.14 15.77 -6.95
C TYR A 199 6.12 16.22 -5.85
N LEU A 200 7.32 16.66 -6.22
CA LEU A 200 8.35 17.08 -5.27
C LEU A 200 7.88 18.24 -4.40
N LYS A 201 7.20 19.23 -5.00
CA LYS A 201 6.61 20.36 -4.26
C LYS A 201 5.63 19.87 -3.19
N GLU A 202 4.78 18.90 -3.50
CA GLU A 202 3.83 18.34 -2.53
C GLU A 202 4.54 17.49 -1.47
N ALA A 203 5.57 16.72 -1.85
CA ALA A 203 6.37 15.94 -0.92
C ALA A 203 7.09 16.84 0.10
N LEU A 204 7.62 17.98 -0.33
CA LEU A 204 8.20 18.99 0.58
C LEU A 204 7.17 19.54 1.58
N CYS A 205 5.90 19.70 1.18
CA CYS A 205 4.82 20.08 2.11
C CYS A 205 4.60 19.01 3.17
N TYR A 206 4.67 17.72 2.80
CA TYR A 206 4.62 16.61 3.75
C TYR A 206 5.77 16.69 4.77
N GLY A 207 7.02 16.81 4.28
CA GLY A 207 8.21 16.88 5.13
C GLY A 207 8.14 18.05 6.10
N ALA A 208 7.77 19.24 5.61
CA ALA A 208 7.59 20.42 6.45
C ALA A 208 6.50 20.22 7.52
N GLN A 209 5.46 19.44 7.23
CA GLN A 209 4.43 19.13 8.23
C GLN A 209 4.93 18.09 9.25
N ALA A 210 5.69 17.08 8.83
CA ALA A 210 6.29 16.08 9.72
C ALA A 210 7.29 16.75 10.70
N GLN A 211 8.08 17.69 10.20
CA GLN A 211 9.06 18.43 11.01
C GLN A 211 8.44 19.28 12.14
N LYS A 212 7.19 19.75 12.00
CA LYS A 212 6.54 20.54 13.05
C LYS A 212 6.38 19.81 14.39
N THR A 213 6.36 18.48 14.36
CA THR A 213 6.18 17.63 15.56
C THR A 213 7.47 16.96 16.00
N ALA A 214 8.55 17.12 15.25
CA ALA A 214 9.84 16.50 15.52
C ALA A 214 10.82 17.49 16.16
N ASP A 215 11.60 16.95 17.09
CA ASP A 215 12.79 17.60 17.65
C ASP A 215 13.98 16.73 17.27
N SER A 216 14.63 17.09 16.15
CA SER A 216 15.61 16.23 15.48
C SER A 216 16.90 16.12 16.30
N TYR A 217 17.38 14.89 16.47
CA TYR A 217 18.72 14.66 17.01
C TYR A 217 19.77 15.27 16.10
N THR A 218 20.75 15.93 16.70
CA THR A 218 21.86 16.61 16.00
C THR A 218 23.22 15.99 16.28
N ASP A 219 23.31 15.11 17.30
CA ASP A 219 24.51 14.36 17.64
C ASP A 219 24.17 12.94 18.08
N TRP A 220 25.17 12.05 18.02
CA TRP A 220 25.04 10.63 18.37
C TRP A 220 26.23 10.17 19.22
N PRO A 221 26.38 10.69 20.47
CA PRO A 221 27.53 10.42 21.31
C PRO A 221 27.67 8.96 21.76
N LEU A 222 26.58 8.17 21.63
CA LEU A 222 26.59 6.74 21.98
C LEU A 222 27.23 5.86 20.91
N LEU A 223 27.49 6.40 19.71
CA LEU A 223 28.06 5.63 18.60
C LEU A 223 29.58 5.53 18.71
N ASP A 224 30.10 4.36 18.38
CA ASP A 224 31.51 4.19 18.06
C ASP A 224 31.80 4.84 16.69
N LYS A 225 32.68 5.84 16.67
CA LYS A 225 33.05 6.59 15.46
C LYS A 225 34.23 5.99 14.70
N SER A 226 34.69 4.79 15.04
CA SER A 226 35.78 4.14 14.30
C SER A 226 35.35 3.75 12.88
N SER A 227 36.25 3.93 11.92
CA SER A 227 35.97 3.65 10.49
C SER A 227 35.81 2.16 10.20
N GLY A 228 36.46 1.31 10.99
CA GLY A 228 36.51 -0.15 10.79
C GLY A 228 35.53 -0.96 11.64
N LYS A 229 34.63 -0.32 12.39
CA LYS A 229 33.67 -1.02 13.24
C LYS A 229 32.65 -1.83 12.46
N THR A 230 31.98 -2.78 13.13
CA THR A 230 30.73 -3.39 12.63
C THR A 230 29.63 -2.32 12.62
N LEU A 231 29.03 -2.07 11.45
CA LEU A 231 27.94 -1.08 11.31
C LEU A 231 26.61 -1.70 11.75
N ASN A 232 25.86 -0.98 12.58
CA ASN A 232 24.49 -1.34 12.94
C ASN A 232 23.51 -0.68 11.97
N VAL A 233 22.91 -1.50 11.10
CA VAL A 233 21.94 -1.08 10.08
C VAL A 233 20.53 -1.41 10.57
N GLY A 234 19.71 -0.37 10.74
CA GLY A 234 18.33 -0.49 11.15
C GLY A 234 17.36 -0.43 9.96
N PHE A 235 16.35 -1.27 9.96
CA PHE A 235 15.31 -1.29 8.93
C PHE A 235 13.94 -0.95 9.54
N VAL A 236 13.28 0.08 9.04
CA VAL A 236 11.92 0.48 9.44
C VAL A 236 10.93 0.06 8.37
N SER A 237 9.96 -0.82 8.72
CA SER A 237 8.95 -1.27 7.76
C SER A 237 7.73 -1.90 8.41
N GLY A 238 6.55 -1.72 7.81
CA GLY A 238 5.34 -2.52 8.06
C GLY A 238 5.24 -3.79 7.22
N ASP A 239 6.20 -4.01 6.33
CA ASP A 239 6.17 -5.02 5.28
C ASP A 239 7.17 -6.17 5.49
N LEU A 240 7.79 -6.27 6.68
CA LEU A 240 8.62 -7.41 7.07
C LEU A 240 7.77 -8.66 7.39
N ARG A 241 6.92 -9.02 6.46
CA ARG A 241 5.94 -10.11 6.49
C ARG A 241 5.69 -10.60 5.06
N ASN A 242 4.64 -11.40 4.82
CA ASN A 242 4.29 -11.84 3.46
C ASN A 242 3.89 -10.63 2.58
N HIS A 243 4.90 -9.98 2.03
CA HIS A 243 4.80 -8.78 1.22
C HIS A 243 5.94 -8.74 0.18
N PRO A 244 5.76 -8.09 -0.99
CA PRO A 244 6.82 -7.91 -1.99
C PRO A 244 8.14 -7.36 -1.43
N VAL A 245 8.10 -6.35 -0.55
CA VAL A 245 9.31 -5.78 0.08
C VAL A 245 10.09 -6.86 0.83
N ALA A 246 9.41 -7.71 1.60
CA ALA A 246 10.07 -8.82 2.29
C ALA A 246 10.74 -9.81 1.34
N ALA A 247 10.15 -10.07 0.16
CA ALA A 247 10.76 -10.95 -0.84
C ALA A 247 12.06 -10.37 -1.43
N PHE A 248 12.14 -9.04 -1.55
CA PHE A 248 13.39 -8.37 -1.91
C PHE A 248 14.41 -8.45 -0.77
N ILE A 249 14.02 -8.10 0.45
CA ILE A 249 14.91 -8.12 1.62
C ILE A 249 15.42 -9.53 1.91
N GLU A 250 14.57 -10.55 1.85
CA GLU A 250 14.93 -11.96 2.12
C GLU A 250 15.93 -12.53 1.09
N SER A 251 16.09 -11.86 -0.08
CA SER A 251 17.05 -12.30 -1.10
C SER A 251 18.50 -12.13 -0.65
N PHE A 252 18.81 -11.10 0.14
CA PHE A 252 20.18 -10.72 0.48
C PHE A 252 20.46 -10.59 1.97
N ILE A 253 19.41 -10.45 2.83
CA ILE A 253 19.59 -10.12 4.25
C ILE A 253 20.46 -11.15 4.99
N GLY A 254 20.38 -12.42 4.61
CA GLY A 254 21.20 -13.51 5.17
C GLY A 254 22.58 -13.68 4.52
N CYS A 255 22.96 -12.80 3.60
CA CYS A 255 24.25 -12.84 2.90
C CYS A 255 25.27 -11.83 3.45
N PHE A 256 24.88 -10.96 4.39
CA PHE A 256 25.82 -10.02 5.03
C PHE A 256 26.84 -10.75 5.91
N ASP A 257 28.04 -10.19 5.95
CA ASP A 257 29.08 -10.61 6.89
C ASP A 257 28.81 -10.03 8.28
N ASP A 258 28.50 -10.88 9.26
CA ASP A 258 28.16 -10.50 10.63
C ASP A 258 29.30 -9.72 11.33
N GLY A 259 30.55 -9.89 10.88
CA GLY A 259 31.69 -9.10 11.34
C GLY A 259 31.68 -7.64 10.85
N LYS A 260 30.96 -7.37 9.77
CA LYS A 260 30.90 -6.04 9.14
C LYS A 260 29.58 -5.33 9.36
N ILE A 261 28.46 -6.06 9.31
CA ILE A 261 27.09 -5.52 9.39
C ILE A 261 26.31 -6.25 10.48
N SER A 262 25.74 -5.51 11.40
CA SER A 262 24.77 -5.98 12.39
C SER A 262 23.39 -5.42 12.03
N LEU A 263 22.34 -6.23 12.06
CA LEU A 263 21.02 -5.88 11.58
C LEU A 263 20.03 -5.69 12.73
N THR A 264 19.26 -4.61 12.69
CA THR A 264 18.16 -4.34 13.64
C THR A 264 16.88 -4.05 12.88
N ALA A 265 15.76 -4.70 13.24
CA ALA A 265 14.46 -4.45 12.66
C ALA A 265 13.57 -3.60 13.57
N PHE A 266 12.88 -2.61 12.99
CA PHE A 266 11.84 -1.79 13.62
C PHE A 266 10.54 -1.98 12.84
N SER A 267 9.76 -3.00 13.24
CA SER A 267 8.49 -3.33 12.60
C SER A 267 7.40 -2.33 12.98
N THR A 268 6.76 -1.72 12.00
CA THR A 268 5.63 -0.80 12.21
C THR A 268 4.29 -1.53 12.30
N THR A 269 4.29 -2.86 12.39
CA THR A 269 3.11 -3.70 12.57
C THR A 269 3.37 -4.82 13.58
N SER A 270 2.34 -5.16 14.35
CA SER A 270 2.32 -6.32 15.25
C SER A 270 1.92 -7.61 14.55
N GLN A 271 1.51 -7.54 13.27
CA GLN A 271 1.16 -8.73 12.50
C GLN A 271 2.39 -9.55 12.19
N VAL A 272 2.38 -10.80 12.64
CA VAL A 272 3.47 -11.77 12.45
C VAL A 272 2.95 -12.95 11.65
N ASP A 273 3.69 -13.35 10.63
CA ASP A 273 3.41 -14.52 9.80
C ASP A 273 4.67 -15.38 9.61
N LYS A 274 4.58 -16.45 8.79
CA LYS A 274 5.71 -17.35 8.53
C LYS A 274 6.92 -16.64 7.90
N VAL A 275 6.71 -15.56 7.15
CA VAL A 275 7.80 -14.76 6.56
C VAL A 275 8.46 -13.92 7.65
N SER A 276 7.68 -13.26 8.50
CA SER A 276 8.20 -12.53 9.66
C SER A 276 9.07 -13.41 10.55
N GLU A 277 8.61 -14.64 10.85
CA GLU A 277 9.37 -15.57 11.70
C GLU A 277 10.70 -15.99 11.07
N ARG A 278 10.76 -16.18 9.76
CA ARG A 278 12.01 -16.45 9.06
C ARG A 278 12.94 -15.24 9.07
N LEU A 279 12.40 -14.04 8.79
CA LEU A 279 13.19 -12.81 8.76
C LEU A 279 13.81 -12.50 10.12
N LYS A 280 13.08 -12.71 11.23
CA LYS A 280 13.62 -12.51 12.59
C LYS A 280 14.94 -13.23 12.82
N GLY A 281 15.14 -14.38 12.19
CA GLY A 281 16.38 -15.16 12.31
C GLY A 281 17.63 -14.48 11.75
N TYR A 282 17.49 -13.47 10.92
CA TYR A 282 18.59 -12.70 10.33
C TYR A 282 18.93 -11.42 11.10
N PHE A 283 18.01 -10.96 11.97
CA PHE A 283 18.20 -9.74 12.74
C PHE A 283 18.72 -10.07 14.13
N LYS A 284 19.70 -9.30 14.60
CA LYS A 284 20.19 -9.38 15.98
C LYS A 284 19.11 -8.93 16.96
N ASP A 285 18.42 -7.83 16.65
CA ASP A 285 17.35 -7.27 17.47
C ASP A 285 16.11 -6.99 16.59
N TRP A 286 14.92 -7.27 17.14
CA TRP A 286 13.63 -7.02 16.47
C TRP A 286 12.67 -6.31 17.41
N HIS A 287 12.31 -5.09 17.06
CA HIS A 287 11.42 -4.23 17.83
C HIS A 287 10.10 -3.99 17.09
N CYS A 288 8.96 -4.18 17.77
CA CYS A 288 7.67 -3.73 17.26
C CYS A 288 7.41 -2.32 17.78
N ILE A 289 7.34 -1.35 16.86
CA ILE A 289 7.14 0.06 17.17
C ILE A 289 5.72 0.57 16.86
N GLU A 290 4.79 -0.33 16.49
CA GLU A 290 3.41 0.03 16.10
C GLU A 290 2.68 0.86 17.15
N ALA A 291 2.79 0.48 18.43
CA ALA A 291 2.09 1.15 19.54
C ALA A 291 2.84 2.38 20.10
N LEU A 292 4.07 2.62 19.65
CA LEU A 292 4.88 3.75 20.14
C LEU A 292 4.50 5.04 19.42
N THR A 293 4.64 6.18 20.11
CA THR A 293 4.65 7.49 19.43
C THR A 293 5.90 7.63 18.56
N ASP A 294 5.93 8.56 17.59
CA ASP A 294 7.13 8.79 16.79
C ASP A 294 8.32 9.21 17.66
N LYS A 295 8.08 9.99 18.71
CA LYS A 295 9.09 10.36 19.70
C LYS A 295 9.68 9.15 20.43
N ASP A 296 8.81 8.26 20.93
CA ASP A 296 9.26 7.07 21.68
C ASP A 296 9.99 6.09 20.76
N ALA A 297 9.50 5.92 19.53
CA ALA A 297 10.16 5.09 18.54
C ALA A 297 11.52 5.66 18.11
N ALA A 298 11.62 6.99 17.91
CA ALA A 298 12.89 7.65 17.63
C ALA A 298 13.89 7.50 18.80
N THR A 299 13.41 7.65 20.04
CA THR A 299 14.24 7.42 21.23
C THR A 299 14.75 5.98 21.31
N LEU A 300 13.92 5.00 21.02
CA LEU A 300 14.32 3.59 20.97
C LEU A 300 15.41 3.34 19.90
N ILE A 301 15.23 3.88 18.70
CA ILE A 301 16.21 3.75 17.61
C ILE A 301 17.54 4.39 17.97
N TYR A 302 17.50 5.61 18.52
CA TYR A 302 18.69 6.32 19.00
C TYR A 302 19.45 5.52 20.07
N GLN A 303 18.73 4.97 21.07
CA GLN A 303 19.31 4.12 22.12
C GLN A 303 19.85 2.79 21.61
N SER A 304 19.28 2.28 20.52
CA SER A 304 19.76 1.06 19.84
C SER A 304 21.07 1.28 19.07
N LYS A 305 21.61 2.51 19.07
CA LYS A 305 22.89 2.86 18.43
C LYS A 305 22.94 2.48 16.95
N VAL A 306 21.88 2.81 16.23
CA VAL A 306 21.80 2.59 14.79
C VAL A 306 22.70 3.60 14.07
N ASP A 307 23.57 3.11 13.18
CA ASP A 307 24.47 3.94 12.37
C ASP A 307 23.79 4.41 11.08
N ILE A 308 23.08 3.48 10.44
CA ILE A 308 22.35 3.72 9.19
C ILE A 308 20.92 3.22 9.39
N LEU A 309 19.95 4.09 9.24
CA LEU A 309 18.53 3.75 9.33
C LEU A 309 17.88 3.77 7.94
N ILE A 310 17.26 2.66 7.55
CA ILE A 310 16.69 2.48 6.22
C ILE A 310 15.17 2.45 6.31
N ASP A 311 14.51 3.36 5.62
CA ASP A 311 13.07 3.32 5.35
C ASP A 311 12.79 2.38 4.18
N LEU A 312 11.94 1.38 4.39
CA LEU A 312 11.51 0.44 3.37
C LEU A 312 10.07 0.66 2.91
N SER A 313 9.43 1.73 3.32
CA SER A 313 7.99 1.95 3.09
C SER A 313 7.69 3.19 2.26
N GLY A 314 8.44 4.29 2.45
CA GLY A 314 8.10 5.57 1.87
C GLY A 314 6.65 5.96 2.18
N HIS A 315 5.89 6.41 1.20
CA HIS A 315 4.48 6.79 1.37
C HIS A 315 3.49 5.61 1.19
N THR A 316 3.94 4.36 1.26
CA THR A 316 3.05 3.19 1.23
C THR A 316 2.30 3.00 2.56
N ALA A 317 1.32 2.10 2.56
CA ALA A 317 0.53 1.84 3.77
C ALA A 317 1.40 1.30 4.91
N GLY A 318 1.16 1.79 6.12
CA GLY A 318 1.91 1.37 7.31
C GLY A 318 3.29 2.02 7.46
N ASN A 319 3.59 3.04 6.66
CA ASN A 319 4.83 3.81 6.78
C ASN A 319 4.93 4.58 8.11
N ARG A 320 6.13 4.99 8.44
CA ARG A 320 6.46 5.82 9.60
C ARG A 320 7.47 6.92 9.20
N LEU A 321 7.28 7.55 8.02
CA LEU A 321 8.18 8.60 7.54
C LEU A 321 8.30 9.79 8.50
N SER A 322 7.25 10.12 9.25
CA SER A 322 7.28 11.14 10.30
C SER A 322 8.32 10.85 11.41
N LEU A 323 8.62 9.57 11.64
CA LEU A 323 9.68 9.15 12.55
C LEU A 323 11.07 9.62 12.08
N PHE A 324 11.32 9.62 10.77
CA PHE A 324 12.61 10.02 10.21
C PHE A 324 12.89 11.52 10.37
N ALA A 325 11.85 12.34 10.50
CA ALA A 325 12.02 13.76 10.84
C ALA A 325 12.70 14.00 12.20
N TRP A 326 12.66 13.02 13.13
CA TRP A 326 13.40 13.06 14.38
C TRP A 326 14.89 12.80 14.24
N LYS A 327 15.37 12.34 13.10
CA LYS A 327 16.78 12.01 12.82
C LYS A 327 17.42 11.09 13.88
N PRO A 328 16.81 9.94 14.25
CA PRO A 328 17.33 9.08 15.32
C PRO A 328 18.64 8.36 14.98
N ALA A 329 19.08 8.38 13.74
CA ALA A 329 20.37 7.86 13.27
C ALA A 329 21.11 8.92 12.44
N PRO A 330 22.46 8.92 12.45
CA PRO A 330 23.25 9.91 11.71
C PRO A 330 23.06 9.85 10.21
N ILE A 331 22.83 8.64 9.68
CA ILE A 331 22.60 8.41 8.25
C ILE A 331 21.22 7.78 8.09
N GLN A 332 20.38 8.39 7.27
CA GLN A 332 19.04 7.91 6.96
C GLN A 332 18.87 7.75 5.46
N VAL A 333 18.26 6.63 5.06
CA VAL A 333 18.20 6.20 3.66
C VAL A 333 16.79 5.73 3.33
N SER A 334 16.26 6.12 2.18
CA SER A 334 15.04 5.53 1.62
C SER A 334 15.41 4.51 0.54
N TRP A 335 14.80 3.32 0.58
CA TRP A 335 15.10 2.26 -0.38
C TRP A 335 13.96 1.28 -0.59
N ILE A 336 13.84 0.79 -1.79
CA ILE A 336 13.11 -0.35 -2.35
C ILE A 336 11.58 -0.40 -2.16
N GLY A 337 11.02 0.11 -1.06
CA GLY A 337 9.56 0.08 -0.84
C GLY A 337 8.80 1.21 -1.52
N TYR A 338 9.50 2.30 -1.85
CA TYR A 338 8.92 3.48 -2.50
C TYR A 338 9.88 4.08 -3.53
N PHE A 339 9.35 4.62 -4.60
CA PHE A 339 10.12 4.96 -5.79
C PHE A 339 10.01 6.43 -6.19
N ALA A 340 9.89 7.33 -5.20
CA ALA A 340 9.91 8.78 -5.38
C ALA A 340 10.50 9.43 -4.12
N SER A 341 10.78 10.75 -4.15
CA SER A 341 11.26 11.47 -2.98
C SER A 341 10.28 11.35 -1.81
N THR A 342 10.80 11.16 -0.60
CA THR A 342 10.00 11.11 0.63
C THR A 342 9.51 12.50 1.07
N GLY A 343 10.23 13.55 0.66
CA GLY A 343 10.00 14.92 1.10
C GLY A 343 10.52 15.23 2.51
N VAL A 344 11.11 14.26 3.21
CA VAL A 344 11.64 14.42 4.58
C VAL A 344 13.11 14.81 4.50
N SER A 345 13.43 16.04 4.90
CA SER A 345 14.79 16.64 4.78
C SER A 345 15.87 15.89 5.58
N GLU A 346 15.48 15.15 6.61
CA GLU A 346 16.37 14.37 7.46
C GLU A 346 16.76 13.02 6.86
N ILE A 347 16.17 12.61 5.75
CA ILE A 347 16.60 11.45 4.96
C ILE A 347 17.69 11.91 4.00
N ASP A 348 18.92 11.41 4.22
CA ASP A 348 20.11 11.88 3.50
C ASP A 348 20.16 11.34 2.07
N TYR A 349 19.81 10.06 1.89
CA TYR A 349 20.02 9.36 0.63
C TYR A 349 18.78 8.59 0.17
N ILE A 350 18.64 8.45 -1.14
CA ILE A 350 17.80 7.45 -1.79
C ILE A 350 18.68 6.46 -2.56
N LEU A 351 18.57 5.16 -2.26
CA LEU A 351 19.25 4.12 -3.03
C LEU A 351 18.51 3.86 -4.34
N THR A 352 19.23 3.96 -5.44
CA THR A 352 18.69 3.78 -6.79
C THR A 352 19.75 3.20 -7.73
N SER A 353 19.47 3.14 -9.02
CA SER A 353 20.46 2.78 -10.06
C SER A 353 20.36 3.75 -11.24
N ASN A 354 21.40 3.83 -12.05
CA ASN A 354 21.39 4.67 -13.26
C ASN A 354 20.26 4.29 -14.23
N ALA A 355 19.85 3.05 -14.28
CA ALA A 355 18.71 2.63 -15.10
C ALA A 355 17.37 3.16 -14.57
N LEU A 356 17.21 3.19 -13.24
CA LEU A 356 15.98 3.67 -12.58
C LEU A 356 15.92 5.19 -12.53
N SER A 357 16.98 5.82 -12.07
CA SER A 357 17.06 7.27 -11.89
C SER A 357 18.44 7.77 -12.37
N PRO A 358 18.61 8.07 -13.65
CA PRO A 358 19.84 8.61 -14.16
C PRO A 358 20.10 10.03 -13.60
N PRO A 359 21.36 10.55 -13.67
CA PRO A 359 21.74 11.82 -13.05
C PRO A 359 20.88 13.03 -13.45
N GLU A 360 20.33 13.05 -14.66
CA GLU A 360 19.41 14.11 -15.11
C GLU A 360 18.11 14.20 -14.30
N TYR A 361 17.76 13.19 -13.48
CA TYR A 361 16.59 13.18 -12.61
C TYR A 361 16.90 13.54 -11.15
N GLU A 362 18.13 13.96 -10.84
CA GLU A 362 18.53 14.36 -9.50
C GLU A 362 17.60 15.45 -8.93
N SER A 363 17.16 16.38 -9.75
CA SER A 363 16.21 17.45 -9.37
C SER A 363 14.80 16.97 -9.00
N HIS A 364 14.49 15.68 -9.17
CA HIS A 364 13.21 15.08 -8.75
C HIS A 364 13.18 14.68 -7.27
N TYR A 365 14.31 14.78 -6.56
CA TYR A 365 14.50 14.30 -5.20
C TYR A 365 15.11 15.39 -4.32
N ILE A 366 14.79 15.37 -3.04
CA ILE A 366 15.52 16.15 -2.02
C ILE A 366 16.67 15.32 -1.44
N GLU A 367 16.51 14.01 -1.39
CA GLU A 367 17.54 13.07 -0.97
C GLU A 367 18.66 13.01 -2.02
N GLN A 368 19.90 12.93 -1.59
CA GLN A 368 21.00 12.65 -2.50
C GLN A 368 20.86 11.24 -3.07
N GLN A 369 20.90 11.09 -4.38
CA GLN A 369 20.88 9.78 -5.03
C GLN A 369 22.18 9.04 -4.78
N TRP A 370 22.09 7.81 -4.28
CA TRP A 370 23.20 6.89 -4.20
C TRP A 370 22.97 5.73 -5.16
N HIS A 371 23.79 5.64 -6.19
CA HIS A 371 23.61 4.66 -7.25
C HIS A 371 24.29 3.34 -6.90
N ILE A 372 23.56 2.25 -7.08
CA ILE A 372 24.02 0.87 -7.03
C ILE A 372 23.87 0.23 -8.41
N ASP A 373 24.64 -0.82 -8.70
CA ASP A 373 24.61 -1.45 -10.03
C ASP A 373 23.26 -2.13 -10.32
N SER A 374 22.65 -2.72 -9.32
CA SER A 374 21.40 -3.46 -9.45
C SER A 374 20.19 -2.60 -9.08
N ALA A 375 19.14 -2.67 -9.90
CA ALA A 375 17.85 -2.08 -9.56
C ALA A 375 17.18 -2.72 -8.33
N GLY A 376 17.59 -3.94 -7.97
CA GLY A 376 17.11 -4.76 -6.87
C GLY A 376 17.37 -6.23 -7.16
N CYS A 377 17.20 -7.05 -6.14
CA CYS A 377 17.32 -8.51 -6.24
C CYS A 377 16.10 -9.15 -5.60
N LEU A 378 15.44 -10.08 -6.29
CA LEU A 378 14.32 -10.82 -5.75
C LEU A 378 14.77 -12.20 -5.29
N LYS A 379 14.22 -12.67 -4.17
CA LYS A 379 14.43 -14.04 -3.72
C LYS A 379 13.96 -15.02 -4.79
N VAL A 380 14.80 -16.00 -5.10
CA VAL A 380 14.44 -17.12 -5.98
C VAL A 380 13.14 -17.75 -5.47
N PRO A 381 12.11 -17.92 -6.31
CA PRO A 381 10.88 -18.59 -5.91
C PRO A 381 11.15 -20.00 -5.39
N SER A 382 10.60 -20.33 -4.22
CA SER A 382 10.74 -21.63 -3.57
C SER A 382 9.79 -22.69 -4.14
N VAL A 383 9.47 -22.61 -5.43
CA VAL A 383 8.59 -23.55 -6.15
C VAL A 383 9.32 -24.12 -7.35
N ASP A 384 9.21 -25.43 -7.52
CA ASP A 384 9.79 -26.14 -8.68
C ASP A 384 8.76 -26.19 -9.80
N VAL A 385 8.70 -25.11 -10.59
CA VAL A 385 7.83 -25.03 -11.78
C VAL A 385 8.71 -24.96 -13.03
N VAL A 386 8.48 -25.89 -13.93
CA VAL A 386 9.19 -25.98 -15.21
C VAL A 386 8.72 -24.87 -16.15
N VAL A 387 9.65 -24.26 -16.88
CA VAL A 387 9.32 -23.39 -18.02
C VAL A 387 8.99 -24.29 -19.21
N GLU A 388 7.74 -24.29 -19.60
CA GLU A 388 7.28 -25.05 -20.78
C GLU A 388 7.64 -24.33 -22.08
N SER A 389 7.54 -25.05 -23.21
CA SER A 389 7.66 -24.46 -24.55
C SER A 389 6.65 -23.33 -24.77
N LEU A 390 6.94 -22.44 -25.73
CA LEU A 390 6.07 -21.31 -26.03
C LEU A 390 4.63 -21.78 -26.33
N PRO A 391 3.61 -21.30 -25.59
CA PRO A 391 2.22 -21.74 -25.77
C PRO A 391 1.67 -21.56 -27.19
N ALA A 392 2.08 -20.50 -27.88
CA ALA A 392 1.64 -20.20 -29.25
C ALA A 392 1.97 -21.32 -30.25
N LEU A 393 3.06 -22.10 -30.04
CA LEU A 393 3.42 -23.24 -30.89
C LEU A 393 2.35 -24.35 -30.85
N LYS A 394 1.70 -24.51 -29.69
CA LYS A 394 0.63 -25.52 -29.50
C LYS A 394 -0.74 -24.96 -29.84
N ASN A 395 -0.99 -23.70 -29.43
CA ASN A 395 -2.33 -23.13 -29.52
C ASN A 395 -2.66 -22.56 -30.90
N GLY A 396 -1.64 -22.20 -31.72
CA GLY A 396 -1.83 -21.53 -33.00
C GLY A 396 -2.23 -20.06 -32.89
N TYR A 397 -2.14 -19.46 -31.68
CA TYR A 397 -2.38 -18.04 -31.43
C TYR A 397 -1.53 -17.56 -30.27
N VAL A 398 -1.20 -16.26 -30.25
CA VAL A 398 -0.44 -15.63 -29.16
C VAL A 398 -1.36 -15.28 -28.01
N THR A 399 -0.91 -15.54 -26.78
CA THR A 399 -1.55 -15.11 -25.54
C THR A 399 -0.70 -14.04 -24.88
N PHE A 400 -1.21 -12.81 -24.83
CA PHE A 400 -0.66 -11.75 -23.99
C PHE A 400 -1.12 -11.95 -22.54
N GLY A 401 -0.32 -11.51 -21.56
CA GLY A 401 -0.68 -11.76 -20.15
C GLY A 401 -0.35 -10.63 -19.20
N SER A 402 -1.20 -10.50 -18.18
CA SER A 402 -1.02 -9.54 -17.06
C SER A 402 -1.36 -10.20 -15.74
N PHE A 403 -0.42 -10.14 -14.78
CA PHE A 403 -0.57 -10.64 -13.41
C PHE A 403 -0.67 -9.48 -12.40
N HIS A 404 -1.13 -8.32 -12.87
CA HIS A 404 -1.15 -7.09 -12.09
C HIS A 404 -2.48 -6.86 -11.39
N SER A 405 -2.43 -6.17 -10.23
CA SER A 405 -3.63 -5.63 -9.60
C SER A 405 -4.34 -4.67 -10.56
N LEU A 406 -5.68 -4.75 -10.59
CA LEU A 406 -6.51 -3.90 -11.43
C LEU A 406 -6.34 -2.40 -11.14
N ALA A 407 -5.88 -2.04 -9.94
CA ALA A 407 -5.56 -0.64 -9.57
C ALA A 407 -4.45 -0.01 -10.43
N LYS A 408 -3.64 -0.83 -11.13
CA LYS A 408 -2.62 -0.37 -12.10
C LYS A 408 -3.15 -0.27 -13.53
N LEU A 409 -4.34 -0.76 -13.79
CA LEU A 409 -4.93 -0.87 -15.13
C LEU A 409 -5.86 0.31 -15.39
N SER A 410 -5.27 1.47 -15.68
CA SER A 410 -6.02 2.65 -16.10
C SER A 410 -6.76 2.42 -17.42
N ASP A 411 -7.68 3.31 -17.78
CA ASP A 411 -8.38 3.25 -19.08
C ASP A 411 -7.40 3.28 -20.23
N ALA A 412 -6.37 4.10 -20.14
CA ALA A 412 -5.32 4.21 -21.13
C ALA A 412 -4.51 2.90 -21.31
N VAL A 413 -4.26 2.16 -20.22
CA VAL A 413 -3.59 0.85 -20.31
C VAL A 413 -4.47 -0.16 -21.01
N ILE A 414 -5.75 -0.26 -20.62
CA ILE A 414 -6.69 -1.20 -21.24
C ILE A 414 -6.93 -0.87 -22.72
N GLU A 415 -7.11 0.40 -23.07
CA GLU A 415 -7.23 0.87 -24.45
C GLU A 415 -6.01 0.44 -25.29
N THR A 416 -4.80 0.69 -24.80
CA THR A 416 -3.55 0.30 -25.49
C THR A 416 -3.46 -1.22 -25.68
N TRP A 417 -3.85 -2.01 -24.68
CA TRP A 417 -3.84 -3.46 -24.79
C TRP A 417 -4.92 -3.99 -25.74
N CYS A 418 -6.10 -3.33 -25.79
CA CYS A 418 -7.12 -3.64 -26.79
C CYS A 418 -6.64 -3.32 -28.22
N GLU A 419 -5.87 -2.24 -28.41
CA GLU A 419 -5.26 -1.93 -29.70
C GLU A 419 -4.27 -3.02 -30.14
N ILE A 420 -3.46 -3.58 -29.23
CA ILE A 420 -2.62 -4.73 -29.55
C ILE A 420 -3.46 -5.91 -30.04
N LEU A 421 -4.57 -6.22 -29.36
CA LEU A 421 -5.44 -7.32 -29.78
C LEU A 421 -6.08 -7.08 -31.16
N HIS A 422 -6.42 -5.84 -31.51
CA HIS A 422 -6.90 -5.50 -32.86
C HIS A 422 -5.84 -5.76 -33.92
N ARG A 423 -4.57 -5.40 -33.64
CA ARG A 423 -3.46 -5.55 -34.58
C ARG A 423 -2.89 -6.97 -34.64
N VAL A 424 -3.19 -7.82 -33.65
CA VAL A 424 -2.83 -9.26 -33.62
C VAL A 424 -4.12 -10.10 -33.62
N PRO A 425 -4.71 -10.37 -34.78
CA PRO A 425 -5.94 -11.16 -34.86
C PRO A 425 -5.78 -12.53 -34.21
N ASN A 426 -6.86 -13.07 -33.62
CA ASN A 426 -6.91 -14.34 -32.89
C ASN A 426 -6.06 -14.40 -31.60
N SER A 427 -5.30 -13.39 -31.25
CA SER A 427 -4.61 -13.35 -29.95
C SER A 427 -5.61 -13.27 -28.79
N LYS A 428 -5.18 -13.70 -27.61
CA LYS A 428 -5.93 -13.61 -26.37
C LYS A 428 -5.20 -12.76 -25.35
N LEU A 429 -5.95 -12.24 -24.37
CA LEU A 429 -5.42 -11.49 -23.24
C LEU A 429 -5.79 -12.20 -21.94
N PHE A 430 -4.77 -12.66 -21.23
CA PHE A 430 -4.89 -13.35 -19.96
C PHE A 430 -4.70 -12.36 -18.82
N PHE A 431 -5.64 -12.38 -17.86
CA PHE A 431 -5.54 -11.61 -16.62
C PHE A 431 -5.57 -12.55 -15.42
N LYS A 432 -4.65 -12.39 -14.49
CA LYS A 432 -4.64 -13.11 -13.22
C LYS A 432 -4.42 -12.17 -12.05
N CYS A 433 -5.45 -11.96 -11.22
CA CYS A 433 -5.35 -11.13 -10.03
C CYS A 433 -6.45 -11.47 -9.01
N LYS A 434 -6.24 -11.04 -7.76
CA LYS A 434 -7.16 -11.34 -6.64
C LYS A 434 -8.54 -10.70 -6.79
N GLU A 435 -8.64 -9.57 -7.48
CA GLU A 435 -9.88 -8.84 -7.67
C GLU A 435 -10.86 -9.61 -8.57
N LEU A 436 -10.38 -10.55 -9.39
CA LEU A 436 -11.20 -11.37 -10.29
C LEU A 436 -12.01 -12.46 -9.57
N VAL A 437 -11.90 -12.61 -8.25
CA VAL A 437 -12.84 -13.41 -7.46
C VAL A 437 -14.25 -12.81 -7.49
N ASP A 438 -14.37 -11.49 -7.65
CA ASP A 438 -15.64 -10.78 -7.74
C ASP A 438 -16.17 -10.78 -9.16
N SER A 439 -17.37 -11.40 -9.39
CA SER A 439 -18.02 -11.47 -10.70
C SER A 439 -18.31 -10.09 -11.29
N ALA A 440 -18.68 -9.12 -10.45
CA ALA A 440 -18.93 -7.75 -10.90
C ALA A 440 -17.65 -7.07 -11.42
N PHE A 441 -16.48 -7.45 -10.92
CA PHE A 441 -15.20 -7.01 -11.48
C PHE A 441 -14.92 -7.62 -12.84
N ARG A 442 -15.15 -8.94 -12.99
CA ARG A 442 -15.01 -9.64 -14.27
C ARG A 442 -15.89 -9.00 -15.34
N GLU A 443 -17.18 -8.80 -15.03
CA GLU A 443 -18.14 -8.18 -15.92
C GLU A 443 -17.72 -6.77 -16.35
N ARG A 444 -17.23 -5.94 -15.41
CA ARG A 444 -16.74 -4.59 -15.74
C ARG A 444 -15.50 -4.60 -16.63
N LEU A 445 -14.55 -5.51 -16.39
CA LEU A 445 -13.35 -5.63 -17.21
C LEU A 445 -13.72 -6.09 -18.64
N ILE A 446 -14.61 -7.08 -18.76
CA ILE A 446 -15.13 -7.54 -20.04
C ILE A 446 -15.83 -6.40 -20.77
N ALA A 447 -16.81 -5.75 -20.12
CA ALA A 447 -17.55 -4.64 -20.72
C ALA A 447 -16.65 -3.47 -21.16
N LYS A 448 -15.56 -3.23 -20.43
CA LYS A 448 -14.58 -2.22 -20.80
C LYS A 448 -13.81 -2.59 -22.07
N CYS A 449 -13.35 -3.83 -22.19
CA CYS A 449 -12.69 -4.32 -23.41
C CYS A 449 -13.66 -4.38 -24.59
N GLU A 450 -14.91 -4.79 -24.37
CA GLU A 450 -15.97 -4.75 -25.39
C GLU A 450 -16.27 -3.33 -25.86
N GLY A 451 -16.22 -2.35 -24.94
CA GLY A 451 -16.33 -0.93 -25.29
C GLY A 451 -15.21 -0.44 -26.22
N PHE A 452 -14.05 -1.08 -26.17
CA PHE A 452 -12.95 -0.89 -27.14
C PHE A 452 -12.99 -1.88 -28.30
N GLY A 453 -14.07 -2.61 -28.51
CA GLY A 453 -14.30 -3.48 -29.68
C GLY A 453 -13.65 -4.86 -29.58
N ILE A 454 -13.24 -5.33 -28.40
CA ILE A 454 -12.66 -6.67 -28.19
C ILE A 454 -13.75 -7.62 -27.71
N ASP A 455 -13.97 -8.74 -28.44
CA ASP A 455 -14.87 -9.81 -28.00
C ASP A 455 -14.42 -10.41 -26.66
N GLY A 456 -15.34 -10.49 -25.69
CA GLY A 456 -15.11 -11.04 -24.36
C GLY A 456 -14.52 -12.47 -24.36
N ASN A 457 -14.78 -13.27 -25.41
CA ASN A 457 -14.19 -14.61 -25.58
C ASN A 457 -12.66 -14.60 -25.81
N ARG A 458 -12.07 -13.44 -26.08
CA ARG A 458 -10.63 -13.26 -26.20
C ARG A 458 -9.97 -12.97 -24.85
N LEU A 459 -10.76 -12.80 -23.78
CA LEU A 459 -10.26 -12.54 -22.42
C LEU A 459 -10.25 -13.84 -21.62
N LEU A 460 -9.11 -14.17 -21.05
CA LEU A 460 -8.92 -15.30 -20.14
C LEU A 460 -8.75 -14.72 -18.73
N LEU A 461 -9.73 -14.94 -17.84
CA LEU A 461 -9.78 -14.30 -16.52
C LEU A 461 -9.64 -15.33 -15.42
N GLU A 462 -8.54 -15.25 -14.66
CA GLU A 462 -8.25 -16.12 -13.53
C GLU A 462 -8.07 -15.32 -12.24
N GLU A 463 -8.60 -15.84 -11.15
CA GLU A 463 -8.40 -15.33 -9.81
C GLU A 463 -7.00 -15.70 -9.26
N ALA A 464 -6.63 -15.12 -8.09
CA ALA A 464 -5.40 -15.49 -7.40
C ALA A 464 -5.42 -16.97 -7.00
N SER A 465 -4.25 -17.59 -7.04
CA SER A 465 -4.02 -18.98 -6.66
C SER A 465 -2.79 -19.08 -5.74
N PRO A 466 -2.59 -20.22 -5.03
CA PRO A 466 -1.34 -20.52 -4.34
C PRO A 466 -0.12 -20.39 -5.26
N LEU A 467 1.09 -20.30 -4.65
CA LEU A 467 2.30 -20.01 -5.42
C LEU A 467 2.61 -21.01 -6.54
N PRO A 468 2.48 -22.34 -6.38
CA PRO A 468 2.74 -23.26 -7.48
C PRO A 468 1.88 -22.95 -8.70
N GLU A 469 0.56 -22.89 -8.54
CA GLU A 469 -0.41 -22.64 -9.60
C GLU A 469 -0.30 -21.19 -10.14
N TYR A 470 0.15 -20.25 -9.31
CA TYR A 470 0.46 -18.89 -9.76
C TYR A 470 1.61 -18.89 -10.77
N PHE A 471 2.70 -19.63 -10.49
CA PHE A 471 3.83 -19.74 -11.42
C PHE A 471 3.49 -20.61 -12.63
N GLU A 472 2.73 -21.69 -12.48
CA GLU A 472 2.26 -22.51 -13.60
C GLU A 472 1.45 -21.71 -14.62
N ALA A 473 0.65 -20.73 -14.17
CA ALA A 473 -0.15 -19.88 -15.05
C ALA A 473 0.71 -19.07 -16.05
N TYR A 474 2.00 -18.80 -15.77
CA TYR A 474 2.90 -18.18 -16.75
C TYR A 474 3.18 -19.08 -17.95
N ASN A 475 2.97 -20.39 -17.84
CA ASN A 475 3.07 -21.32 -18.97
C ASN A 475 1.88 -21.20 -19.94
N SER A 476 0.86 -20.39 -19.61
CA SER A 476 -0.28 -20.12 -20.51
C SER A 476 -0.12 -18.84 -21.32
N ILE A 477 0.95 -18.03 -21.08
CA ILE A 477 1.17 -16.77 -21.78
C ILE A 477 2.49 -16.77 -22.55
N ASP A 478 2.51 -16.05 -23.67
CA ASP A 478 3.66 -15.91 -24.56
C ASP A 478 4.43 -14.62 -24.28
N ILE A 479 3.72 -13.51 -24.09
CA ILE A 479 4.27 -12.17 -23.89
C ILE A 479 3.53 -11.50 -22.73
N GLY A 480 4.27 -11.01 -21.73
CA GLY A 480 3.73 -10.17 -20.68
C GLY A 480 3.45 -8.74 -21.15
N LEU A 481 2.44 -8.09 -20.59
CA LEU A 481 2.16 -6.67 -20.82
C LEU A 481 2.31 -5.93 -19.47
N ASP A 482 3.34 -5.08 -19.38
CA ASP A 482 3.60 -4.31 -18.17
C ASP A 482 2.78 -3.00 -18.18
N PRO A 483 2.00 -2.71 -17.12
CA PRO A 483 1.20 -1.50 -17.06
C PRO A 483 2.06 -0.24 -16.93
N PHE A 484 1.50 0.89 -17.30
CA PHE A 484 2.13 2.20 -17.23
C PHE A 484 1.16 3.26 -16.68
N PRO A 485 1.66 4.35 -16.06
CA PRO A 485 3.06 4.68 -15.77
C PRO A 485 3.65 3.88 -14.61
N TYR A 486 2.83 3.13 -13.88
CA TYR A 486 3.27 2.35 -12.74
C TYR A 486 3.65 0.93 -13.18
N ASN A 487 4.91 0.73 -13.54
CA ASN A 487 5.46 -0.56 -13.89
C ASN A 487 5.38 -1.57 -12.75
N SER A 488 5.59 -2.84 -13.07
CA SER A 488 5.61 -3.90 -12.08
C SER A 488 6.97 -4.03 -11.38
N GLY A 489 6.93 -4.30 -10.07
CA GLY A 489 8.09 -4.77 -9.32
C GLY A 489 8.21 -6.30 -9.43
N THR A 490 7.72 -7.04 -8.44
CA THR A 490 7.83 -8.51 -8.36
C THR A 490 7.30 -9.27 -9.57
N VAL A 491 6.21 -8.80 -10.21
CA VAL A 491 5.62 -9.49 -11.38
C VAL A 491 6.60 -9.54 -12.55
N SER A 492 7.40 -8.48 -12.79
CA SER A 492 8.41 -8.50 -13.84
C SER A 492 9.52 -9.54 -13.58
N TYR A 493 9.97 -9.67 -12.32
CA TYR A 493 10.92 -10.73 -11.93
C TYR A 493 10.34 -12.12 -12.12
N HIS A 494 9.08 -12.35 -11.71
CA HIS A 494 8.38 -13.63 -11.89
C HIS A 494 8.22 -13.97 -13.37
N SER A 495 7.89 -12.98 -14.21
CA SER A 495 7.80 -13.15 -15.66
C SER A 495 9.13 -13.63 -16.24
N LEU A 496 10.24 -12.95 -15.92
CA LEU A 496 11.58 -13.34 -16.37
C LEU A 496 12.00 -14.72 -15.83
N TRP A 497 11.68 -15.03 -14.57
CA TRP A 497 11.91 -16.34 -13.97
C TRP A 497 11.17 -17.46 -14.70
N MET A 498 9.94 -17.18 -15.16
CA MET A 498 9.11 -18.13 -15.91
C MET A 498 9.35 -18.11 -17.42
N GLY A 499 10.43 -17.48 -17.86
CA GLY A 499 10.79 -17.45 -19.28
C GLY A 499 9.85 -16.60 -20.15
N VAL A 500 9.03 -15.75 -19.55
CA VAL A 500 8.09 -14.89 -20.27
C VAL A 500 8.66 -13.50 -20.45
N PRO A 501 9.03 -13.09 -21.68
CA PRO A 501 9.40 -11.72 -21.97
C PRO A 501 8.17 -10.81 -21.86
N TYR A 502 8.37 -9.52 -21.55
CA TYR A 502 7.26 -8.58 -21.45
C TYR A 502 7.57 -7.25 -22.14
N ILE A 503 6.53 -6.57 -22.60
CA ILE A 503 6.65 -5.23 -23.17
C ILE A 503 6.55 -4.21 -22.03
N ALA A 504 7.46 -3.25 -21.99
CA ALA A 504 7.43 -2.17 -20.99
C ALA A 504 7.47 -0.79 -21.64
N LEU A 505 6.76 0.16 -21.04
CA LEU A 505 6.83 1.58 -21.41
C LEU A 505 7.75 2.31 -20.43
N LYS A 506 8.82 2.92 -20.93
CA LYS A 506 9.77 3.71 -20.13
C LYS A 506 9.26 5.15 -19.99
N GLY A 507 9.16 5.63 -18.77
CA GLY A 507 8.82 7.02 -18.48
C GLY A 507 9.95 7.81 -17.81
N ASP A 508 9.58 8.90 -17.13
CA ASP A 508 10.44 9.94 -16.58
C ASP A 508 10.71 9.85 -15.06
N ARG A 509 10.27 8.76 -14.42
CA ARG A 509 10.41 8.54 -12.96
C ARG A 509 10.70 7.08 -12.66
N ILE A 510 11.25 6.78 -11.48
CA ILE A 510 11.63 5.41 -11.08
C ILE A 510 10.48 4.43 -11.31
N LEU A 511 9.26 4.74 -10.85
CA LEU A 511 8.07 3.89 -11.01
C LEU A 511 7.79 3.45 -12.44
N SER A 512 8.07 4.31 -13.42
CA SER A 512 7.86 4.06 -14.85
C SER A 512 9.12 3.54 -15.57
N ARG A 513 10.18 3.20 -14.83
CA ARG A 513 11.45 2.71 -15.37
C ARG A 513 11.85 1.34 -14.85
N ILE A 514 11.06 0.76 -13.94
CA ILE A 514 11.35 -0.57 -13.38
C ILE A 514 11.40 -1.63 -14.48
N GLY A 515 10.42 -1.64 -15.37
CA GLY A 515 10.38 -2.55 -16.51
C GLY A 515 11.58 -2.37 -17.44
N PHE A 516 11.96 -1.13 -17.73
CA PHE A 516 13.17 -0.79 -18.50
C PHE A 516 14.45 -1.30 -17.83
N ALA A 517 14.61 -1.06 -16.52
CA ALA A 517 15.80 -1.48 -15.78
C ALA A 517 15.98 -3.01 -15.82
N ASN A 518 14.92 -3.75 -15.53
CA ASN A 518 14.95 -5.23 -15.50
C ASN A 518 15.21 -5.82 -16.91
N LEU A 519 14.51 -5.31 -17.95
CA LEU A 519 14.71 -5.79 -19.32
C LEU A 519 16.11 -5.45 -19.86
N SER A 520 16.63 -4.27 -19.53
CA SER A 520 18.00 -3.88 -19.92
C SER A 520 19.04 -4.79 -19.27
N GLN A 521 18.86 -5.13 -18.01
CA GLN A 521 19.77 -5.99 -17.26
C GLN A 521 19.84 -7.42 -17.83
N VAL A 522 18.73 -7.92 -18.38
CA VAL A 522 18.71 -9.22 -19.09
C VAL A 522 18.98 -9.10 -20.59
N GLY A 523 19.36 -7.92 -21.09
CA GLY A 523 19.67 -7.70 -22.51
C GLY A 523 18.47 -7.80 -23.44
N LEU A 524 17.28 -7.44 -22.96
CA LEU A 524 16.02 -7.39 -23.72
C LEU A 524 15.51 -5.97 -23.91
N GLY A 525 16.39 -4.98 -24.04
CA GLY A 525 16.03 -3.58 -24.27
C GLY A 525 15.16 -3.34 -25.51
N ALA A 526 15.19 -4.25 -26.50
CA ALA A 526 14.29 -4.21 -27.66
C ALA A 526 12.80 -4.28 -27.30
N LEU A 527 12.45 -4.81 -26.12
CA LEU A 527 11.06 -4.89 -25.63
C LEU A 527 10.60 -3.62 -24.90
N VAL A 528 11.47 -2.61 -24.79
CA VAL A 528 11.15 -1.33 -24.13
C VAL A 528 10.73 -0.28 -25.14
N ALA A 529 9.56 0.32 -24.94
CA ALA A 529 9.06 1.44 -25.72
C ALA A 529 9.26 2.77 -25.00
N ASN A 530 9.28 3.88 -25.73
CA ASN A 530 9.34 5.23 -25.19
C ASN A 530 7.99 5.96 -25.21
N ASP A 531 7.03 5.45 -25.98
CA ASP A 531 5.67 5.98 -26.10
C ASP A 531 4.67 4.83 -26.33
N ARG A 532 3.37 5.15 -26.31
CA ARG A 532 2.30 4.16 -26.45
C ARG A 532 2.25 3.51 -27.81
N GLU A 533 2.53 4.27 -28.87
CA GLU A 533 2.57 3.75 -30.23
C GLU A 533 3.68 2.69 -30.35
N GLY A 534 4.89 3.02 -29.92
CA GLY A 534 6.01 2.09 -29.87
C GLY A 534 5.76 0.88 -28.96
N TYR A 535 4.97 1.04 -27.88
CA TYR A 535 4.56 -0.10 -27.04
C TYR A 535 3.69 -1.10 -27.83
N VAL A 536 2.69 -0.60 -28.55
CA VAL A 536 1.83 -1.42 -29.41
C VAL A 536 2.65 -2.06 -30.54
N GLU A 537 3.52 -1.29 -31.19
CA GLU A 537 4.34 -1.81 -32.30
C GLU A 537 5.26 -2.94 -31.87
N ARG A 538 5.93 -2.81 -30.70
CA ARG A 538 6.80 -3.87 -30.16
C ARG A 538 5.99 -5.13 -29.84
N ALA A 539 4.82 -4.98 -29.21
CA ALA A 539 3.94 -6.12 -28.92
C ALA A 539 3.54 -6.85 -30.22
N VAL A 540 3.16 -6.12 -31.27
CA VAL A 540 2.79 -6.68 -32.58
C VAL A 540 4.00 -7.33 -33.26
N GLN A 541 5.16 -6.68 -33.26
CA GLN A 541 6.39 -7.19 -33.87
C GLN A 541 6.81 -8.53 -33.24
N PHE A 542 6.89 -8.59 -31.90
CA PHE A 542 7.29 -9.82 -31.23
C PHE A 542 6.23 -10.91 -31.35
N ALA A 543 4.92 -10.58 -31.34
CA ALA A 543 3.85 -11.53 -31.57
C ALA A 543 3.88 -12.14 -32.99
N SER A 544 4.47 -11.45 -33.96
CA SER A 544 4.60 -11.92 -35.35
C SER A 544 5.82 -12.83 -35.56
N ASN A 545 6.78 -12.88 -34.62
CA ASN A 545 8.00 -13.67 -34.71
C ASN A 545 8.03 -14.79 -33.65
N ILE A 546 7.27 -15.85 -33.90
CA ILE A 546 7.10 -16.98 -32.97
C ILE A 546 8.42 -17.72 -32.70
N GLU A 547 9.31 -17.82 -33.70
CA GLU A 547 10.60 -18.50 -33.57
C GLU A 547 11.53 -17.72 -32.63
N GLU A 548 11.59 -16.40 -32.75
CA GLU A 548 12.35 -15.53 -31.86
C GLU A 548 11.81 -15.60 -30.42
N LEU A 549 10.48 -15.53 -30.25
CA LEU A 549 9.85 -15.67 -28.92
C LEU A 549 10.17 -17.03 -28.28
N ALA A 550 10.11 -18.11 -29.04
CA ALA A 550 10.45 -19.44 -28.54
C ALA A 550 11.91 -19.52 -28.10
N SER A 551 12.83 -18.95 -28.88
CA SER A 551 14.25 -18.86 -28.53
C SER A 551 14.49 -18.03 -27.27
N ILE A 552 13.84 -16.86 -27.15
CA ILE A 552 13.91 -16.02 -25.95
C ILE A 552 13.43 -16.81 -24.73
N ARG A 553 12.22 -17.40 -24.81
CA ARG A 553 11.61 -18.16 -23.71
C ARG A 553 12.51 -19.27 -23.19
N ALA A 554 13.11 -20.05 -24.09
CA ALA A 554 13.95 -21.21 -23.74
C ALA A 554 15.19 -20.83 -22.89
N GLY A 555 15.76 -19.62 -23.12
CA GLY A 555 16.97 -19.18 -22.43
C GLY A 555 16.77 -18.12 -21.35
N LEU A 556 15.57 -17.57 -21.19
CA LEU A 556 15.35 -16.35 -20.43
C LEU A 556 15.56 -16.51 -18.92
N ARG A 557 15.12 -17.62 -18.32
CA ARG A 557 15.36 -17.93 -16.89
C ARG A 557 16.86 -17.94 -16.58
N GLU A 558 17.63 -18.67 -17.38
CA GLU A 558 19.10 -18.75 -17.18
C GLU A 558 19.76 -17.37 -17.34
N LYS A 559 19.33 -16.62 -18.34
CA LYS A 559 19.80 -15.26 -18.60
C LYS A 559 19.46 -14.31 -17.44
N ALA A 560 18.25 -14.42 -16.86
CA ALA A 560 17.84 -13.63 -15.70
C ALA A 560 18.65 -13.98 -14.43
N VAL A 561 18.95 -15.25 -14.20
CA VAL A 561 19.83 -15.68 -13.08
C VAL A 561 21.23 -15.12 -13.27
N ARG A 562 21.82 -15.25 -14.46
CA ARG A 562 23.17 -14.76 -14.74
C ARG A 562 23.28 -13.23 -14.71
N SER A 563 22.19 -12.50 -14.93
CA SER A 563 22.18 -11.04 -14.89
C SER A 563 22.32 -10.44 -13.48
N GLY A 564 22.15 -11.23 -12.43
CA GLY A 564 22.21 -10.79 -11.04
C GLY A 564 20.85 -10.41 -10.46
N LEU A 565 19.74 -10.50 -11.20
CA LEU A 565 18.39 -10.20 -10.69
C LEU A 565 17.95 -11.12 -9.52
N PHE A 566 18.64 -12.24 -9.34
CA PHE A 566 18.37 -13.23 -8.29
C PHE A 566 19.63 -13.56 -7.48
N ASP A 567 20.68 -12.73 -7.54
CA ASP A 567 21.94 -12.93 -6.84
C ASP A 567 22.01 -12.08 -5.56
N GLY A 568 21.52 -12.64 -4.48
CA GLY A 568 21.49 -11.98 -3.16
C GLY A 568 22.88 -11.70 -2.60
N LEU A 569 23.88 -12.55 -2.87
CA LEU A 569 25.24 -12.33 -2.39
C LEU A 569 25.90 -11.12 -3.08
N LYS A 570 25.66 -10.96 -4.39
CA LYS A 570 26.18 -9.82 -5.14
C LYS A 570 25.65 -8.50 -4.55
N ILE A 571 24.33 -8.42 -4.31
CA ILE A 571 23.75 -7.18 -3.79
C ILE A 571 24.13 -6.95 -2.31
N ALA A 572 24.26 -8.00 -1.48
CA ALA A 572 24.75 -7.84 -0.12
C ALA A 572 26.15 -7.26 -0.08
N ASN A 573 27.07 -7.78 -0.89
CA ASN A 573 28.44 -7.27 -1.00
C ASN A 573 28.46 -5.80 -1.47
N GLU A 574 27.64 -5.44 -2.44
CA GLU A 574 27.51 -4.07 -2.91
C GLU A 574 27.00 -3.14 -1.79
N LEU A 575 25.96 -3.56 -1.07
CA LEU A 575 25.41 -2.79 0.05
C LEU A 575 26.40 -2.64 1.21
N GLU A 576 27.21 -3.64 1.52
CA GLU A 576 28.27 -3.53 2.53
C GLU A 576 29.25 -2.41 2.18
N HIS A 577 29.67 -2.28 0.90
CA HIS A 577 30.52 -1.20 0.43
C HIS A 577 29.81 0.16 0.52
N VAL A 578 28.56 0.23 0.04
CA VAL A 578 27.75 1.45 0.08
C VAL A 578 27.56 1.96 1.51
N PHE A 579 27.20 1.08 2.44
CA PHE A 579 27.04 1.46 3.86
C PHE A 579 28.36 1.91 4.47
N ARG A 580 29.47 1.30 4.10
CA ARG A 580 30.80 1.69 4.57
C ARG A 580 31.17 3.07 4.02
N ASP A 581 30.93 3.34 2.75
CA ASP A 581 31.22 4.62 2.12
C ASP A 581 30.34 5.73 2.69
N MET A 582 29.05 5.49 2.91
CA MET A 582 28.17 6.44 3.59
C MET A 582 28.67 6.77 5.00
N TRP A 583 29.12 5.75 5.74
CA TRP A 583 29.69 5.95 7.07
C TRP A 583 30.97 6.80 7.03
N GLN A 584 31.86 6.52 6.10
CA GLN A 584 33.09 7.33 5.93
C GLN A 584 32.78 8.78 5.55
N CYS A 585 31.82 9.00 4.64
CA CYS A 585 31.36 10.35 4.29
C CYS A 585 30.80 11.10 5.51
N HIS A 586 30.05 10.42 6.39
CA HIS A 586 29.54 11.00 7.64
C HIS A 586 30.69 11.43 8.57
N LEU A 587 31.65 10.53 8.83
CA LEU A 587 32.82 10.84 9.67
C LEU A 587 33.67 12.01 9.18
N GLN A 588 33.76 12.18 7.85
CA GLN A 588 34.49 13.31 7.24
C GLN A 588 33.75 14.64 7.41
N LYS A 589 32.41 14.64 7.44
CA LYS A 589 31.60 15.85 7.71
C LYS A 589 31.71 16.28 9.18
N ASP A 590 31.72 15.33 10.11
CA ASP A 590 31.86 15.60 11.55
C ASP A 590 33.25 16.18 11.94
N ASN A 591 34.26 15.96 11.12
CA ASN A 591 35.63 16.45 11.36
C ASN A 591 35.91 17.83 10.73
N LYS A 592 34.94 18.41 10.01
CA LYS A 592 35.01 19.77 9.45
C LYS A 592 34.21 20.76 10.27
#